data_881a1d77a185d44f2d60dc39afbaf89a
#
_entry.id   881a1d77a185d44f2d60dc39afbaf89a
#
_cell.length_a   1.000
_cell.length_b   1.000
_cell.length_c   1.000
_cell.angle_alpha   90.00
_cell.angle_beta   90.00
_cell.angle_gamma   90.00
#
_symmetry.space_group_name_H-M   'P 1'
#
loop_
_entity.id
_entity.type
_entity.pdbx_description
1 polymer ?
#
loop_
_entity_poly.entity_id
_entity_poly.type
_entity_poly.pdbx_seq_one_letter_code
_entity_poly.pdbx_strand_id
1 'polypeptide(L)'
;EIELPDLQPGSSIMPGKVNPVIPEAVAMVCAQVMGNDTAIAIAGQSGNFQLNVMLPLVAHNLLQSLQLLANAMRLLAERAIAGFRVRRERVADALARNPILVTALNPVIGYEKGAAAAKRAYREARPIVEVAREDSGLSEGELRRLLDPLRLTRGGVHGAGGG
;
A
#
# COMPACT_ATOMS: atom_id res chain seq x y z
N GLU A 1 -1.65 -3.29 -8.87
CA GLU A 1 -0.35 -3.83 -8.45
C GLU A 1 -0.45 -5.22 -7.83
N ILE A 2 -1.52 -5.48 -7.08
CA ILE A 2 -1.86 -6.81 -6.57
C ILE A 2 -3.15 -7.32 -7.21
N GLU A 3 -3.30 -8.62 -7.25
CA GLU A 3 -4.50 -9.32 -7.69
C GLU A 3 -4.97 -10.23 -6.57
N LEU A 4 -6.19 -10.03 -6.12
CA LEU A 4 -6.82 -10.86 -5.10
C LEU A 4 -7.49 -12.08 -5.74
N PRO A 5 -7.67 -13.19 -5.00
CA PRO A 5 -8.45 -14.32 -5.48
C PRO A 5 -9.87 -13.91 -5.87
N ASP A 6 -10.33 -14.42 -7.00
CA ASP A 6 -11.70 -14.28 -7.45
C ASP A 6 -12.58 -15.29 -6.70
N LEU A 7 -13.35 -14.81 -5.72
CA LEU A 7 -14.15 -15.65 -4.84
C LEU A 7 -15.62 -15.69 -5.25
N GLN A 8 -16.10 -14.64 -5.94
CA GLN A 8 -17.47 -14.58 -6.46
C GLN A 8 -17.63 -13.50 -7.53
N PRO A 9 -18.63 -13.60 -8.41
CA PRO A 9 -18.98 -12.53 -9.34
C PRO A 9 -19.29 -11.24 -8.60
N GLY A 10 -18.69 -10.12 -9.04
CA GLY A 10 -18.90 -8.80 -8.44
C GLY A 10 -20.20 -8.11 -8.84
N SER A 11 -20.91 -8.64 -9.86
CA SER A 11 -22.17 -8.09 -10.36
C SER A 11 -22.89 -9.12 -11.23
N SER A 12 -24.22 -9.13 -11.18
CA SER A 12 -25.07 -9.94 -12.05
C SER A 12 -25.22 -9.36 -13.46
N ILE A 13 -24.92 -8.05 -13.63
CA ILE A 13 -25.14 -7.32 -14.90
C ILE A 13 -23.83 -6.88 -15.56
N MET A 14 -22.69 -7.03 -14.91
CA MET A 14 -21.36 -6.70 -15.44
C MET A 14 -20.48 -7.95 -15.51
N PRO A 15 -20.45 -8.66 -16.64
CA PRO A 15 -19.62 -9.84 -16.79
C PRO A 15 -18.13 -9.54 -16.53
N GLY A 16 -17.47 -10.40 -15.77
CA GLY A 16 -16.05 -10.25 -15.45
C GLY A 16 -15.72 -9.22 -14.37
N LYS A 17 -16.72 -8.57 -13.75
CA LYS A 17 -16.48 -7.75 -12.56
C LYS A 17 -16.19 -8.63 -11.36
N VAL A 18 -15.09 -8.36 -10.66
CA VAL A 18 -14.68 -9.00 -9.41
C VAL A 18 -14.55 -7.93 -8.34
N ASN A 19 -15.19 -8.14 -7.20
CA ASN A 19 -15.06 -7.25 -6.04
C ASN A 19 -14.10 -7.87 -5.01
N PRO A 20 -13.33 -7.05 -4.26
CA PRO A 20 -12.47 -7.51 -3.19
C PRO A 20 -13.29 -7.81 -1.91
N VAL A 21 -14.20 -8.80 -1.99
CA VAL A 21 -15.23 -9.06 -0.98
C VAL A 21 -14.70 -9.32 0.43
N ILE A 22 -13.51 -9.92 0.57
CA ILE A 22 -12.92 -10.15 1.90
C ILE A 22 -12.43 -8.84 2.53
N PRO A 23 -11.63 -7.99 1.87
CA PRO A 23 -11.31 -6.66 2.37
C PRO A 23 -12.55 -5.80 2.68
N GLU A 24 -13.59 -5.85 1.85
CA GLU A 24 -14.84 -5.14 2.09
C GLU A 24 -15.54 -5.63 3.37
N ALA A 25 -15.64 -6.96 3.56
CA ALA A 25 -16.20 -7.55 4.77
C ALA A 25 -15.40 -7.18 6.02
N VAL A 26 -14.06 -7.18 5.94
CA VAL A 26 -13.18 -6.74 7.05
C VAL A 26 -13.43 -5.27 7.40
N ALA A 27 -13.58 -4.40 6.41
CA ALA A 27 -13.90 -2.99 6.65
C ALA A 27 -15.25 -2.82 7.37
N MET A 28 -16.28 -3.60 6.98
CA MET A 28 -17.58 -3.61 7.67
C MET A 28 -17.45 -4.09 9.11
N VAL A 29 -16.67 -5.15 9.35
CA VAL A 29 -16.39 -5.64 10.71
C VAL A 29 -15.70 -4.58 11.56
N CYS A 30 -14.71 -3.89 11.00
CA CYS A 30 -14.03 -2.80 11.72
C CYS A 30 -15.01 -1.68 12.12
N ALA A 31 -15.89 -1.27 11.22
CA ALA A 31 -16.91 -0.27 11.52
C ALA A 31 -17.86 -0.72 12.63
N GLN A 32 -18.32 -1.99 12.60
CA GLN A 32 -19.18 -2.55 13.64
C GLN A 32 -18.47 -2.60 15.00
N VAL A 33 -17.20 -2.98 15.04
CA VAL A 33 -16.41 -3.04 16.27
C VAL A 33 -16.22 -1.66 16.88
N MET A 34 -15.97 -0.62 16.05
CA MET A 34 -15.90 0.76 16.53
C MET A 34 -17.23 1.23 17.14
N GLY A 35 -18.36 0.84 16.56
CA GLY A 35 -19.68 1.09 17.11
C GLY A 35 -19.91 0.38 18.45
N ASN A 36 -19.50 -0.87 18.56
CA ASN A 36 -19.56 -1.65 19.79
C ASN A 36 -18.68 -1.04 20.91
N ASP A 37 -17.48 -0.58 20.56
CA ASP A 37 -16.56 0.09 21.49
C ASP A 37 -17.19 1.35 22.07
N THR A 38 -17.83 2.16 21.24
CA THR A 38 -18.60 3.34 21.69
C THR A 38 -19.71 2.96 22.65
N ALA A 39 -20.48 1.90 22.35
CA ALA A 39 -21.54 1.41 23.24
C ALA A 39 -20.96 0.94 24.59
N ILE A 40 -19.82 0.24 24.58
CA ILE A 40 -19.12 -0.21 25.77
C ILE A 40 -18.65 1.00 26.61
N ALA A 41 -18.07 2.01 25.97
CA ALA A 41 -17.59 3.21 26.66
C ALA A 41 -18.72 3.95 27.37
N ILE A 42 -19.86 4.17 26.70
CA ILE A 42 -21.06 4.78 27.29
C ILE A 42 -21.60 3.94 28.44
N ALA A 43 -21.69 2.63 28.26
CA ALA A 43 -22.17 1.72 29.29
C ALA A 43 -21.23 1.71 30.52
N GLY A 44 -19.92 1.75 30.28
CA GLY A 44 -18.91 1.81 31.35
C GLY A 44 -19.03 3.05 32.23
N GLN A 45 -19.36 4.22 31.65
CA GLN A 45 -19.56 5.47 32.37
C GLN A 45 -20.84 5.51 33.21
N SER A 46 -21.77 4.62 32.95
CA SER A 46 -23.11 4.64 33.57
C SER A 46 -23.17 3.95 34.94
N GLY A 47 -22.03 3.50 35.46
CA GLY A 47 -21.97 2.88 36.79
C GLY A 47 -22.21 3.88 37.95
N ASN A 48 -22.88 3.44 39.01
CA ASN A 48 -23.09 4.17 40.22
C ASN A 48 -22.55 3.38 41.41
N PHE A 49 -21.58 3.95 42.11
CA PHE A 49 -20.86 3.29 43.19
C PHE A 49 -20.27 1.93 42.69
N GLN A 50 -20.68 0.82 43.28
CA GLN A 50 -20.20 -0.51 42.93
C GLN A 50 -21.13 -1.27 41.99
N LEU A 51 -22.15 -0.62 41.44
CA LEU A 51 -23.15 -1.25 40.56
C LEU A 51 -23.16 -0.59 39.19
N ASN A 52 -23.10 -1.41 38.14
CA ASN A 52 -23.36 -0.99 36.79
C ASN A 52 -24.39 -1.96 36.13
N VAL A 53 -25.58 -1.44 35.88
CA VAL A 53 -26.71 -2.20 35.32
C VAL A 53 -26.50 -2.55 33.84
N MET A 54 -25.53 -1.93 33.17
CA MET A 54 -25.24 -2.13 31.75
C MET A 54 -24.21 -3.25 31.47
N LEU A 55 -23.77 -4.00 32.47
CA LEU A 55 -22.81 -5.10 32.27
C LEU A 55 -23.25 -6.12 31.20
N PRO A 56 -24.54 -6.50 31.05
CA PRO A 56 -24.97 -7.38 29.97
C PRO A 56 -24.71 -6.78 28.59
N LEU A 57 -24.91 -5.46 28.41
CA LEU A 57 -24.62 -4.76 27.16
C LEU A 57 -23.12 -4.74 26.86
N VAL A 58 -22.29 -4.46 27.89
CA VAL A 58 -20.82 -4.51 27.76
C VAL A 58 -20.37 -5.89 27.33
N ALA A 59 -20.85 -6.94 28.00
CA ALA A 59 -20.50 -8.31 27.68
C ALA A 59 -20.91 -8.69 26.27
N HIS A 60 -22.13 -8.37 25.84
CA HIS A 60 -22.62 -8.64 24.49
C HIS A 60 -21.73 -8.00 23.42
N ASN A 61 -21.49 -6.70 23.51
CA ASN A 61 -20.72 -5.98 22.49
C ASN A 61 -19.25 -6.42 22.48
N LEU A 62 -18.66 -6.69 23.63
CA LEU A 62 -17.28 -7.17 23.71
C LEU A 62 -17.13 -8.56 23.06
N LEU A 63 -17.99 -9.51 23.45
CA LEU A 63 -17.93 -10.88 22.91
C LEU A 63 -18.23 -10.89 21.41
N GLN A 64 -19.20 -10.11 20.95
CA GLN A 64 -19.48 -9.96 19.53
C GLN A 64 -18.26 -9.40 18.77
N SER A 65 -17.62 -8.37 19.30
CA SER A 65 -16.42 -7.78 18.69
C SER A 65 -15.28 -8.78 18.57
N LEU A 66 -15.02 -9.54 19.63
CA LEU A 66 -14.00 -10.61 19.63
C LEU A 66 -14.29 -11.68 18.57
N GLN A 67 -15.54 -12.14 18.49
CA GLN A 67 -15.96 -13.15 17.50
C GLN A 67 -15.83 -12.64 16.06
N LEU A 68 -16.30 -11.41 15.79
CA LEU A 68 -16.22 -10.80 14.47
C LEU A 68 -14.76 -10.59 14.03
N LEU A 69 -13.92 -10.06 14.92
CA LEU A 69 -12.50 -9.83 14.63
C LEU A 69 -11.76 -11.15 14.39
N ALA A 70 -11.97 -12.17 15.23
CA ALA A 70 -11.34 -13.46 15.06
C ALA A 70 -11.66 -14.09 13.70
N ASN A 71 -12.93 -14.04 13.29
CA ASN A 71 -13.37 -14.57 11.99
C ASN A 71 -12.81 -13.72 10.82
N ALA A 72 -12.87 -12.38 10.92
CA ALA A 72 -12.38 -11.48 9.89
C ALA A 72 -10.86 -11.61 9.67
N MET A 73 -10.07 -11.70 10.74
CA MET A 73 -8.62 -11.91 10.67
C MET A 73 -8.27 -13.22 9.99
N ARG A 74 -8.97 -14.30 10.32
CA ARG A 74 -8.75 -15.62 9.69
C ARG A 74 -9.08 -15.57 8.20
N LEU A 75 -10.26 -15.04 7.84
CA LEU A 75 -10.64 -14.88 6.45
C LEU A 75 -9.68 -14.01 5.65
N LEU A 76 -9.22 -12.90 6.23
CA LEU A 76 -8.24 -12.01 5.60
C LEU A 76 -6.92 -12.74 5.34
N ALA A 77 -6.41 -13.46 6.34
CA ALA A 77 -5.15 -14.19 6.22
C ALA A 77 -5.24 -15.31 5.18
N GLU A 78 -6.26 -16.18 5.29
CA GLU A 78 -6.35 -17.41 4.50
C GLU A 78 -6.91 -17.20 3.10
N ARG A 79 -7.88 -16.28 2.92
CA ARG A 79 -8.61 -16.10 1.68
C ARG A 79 -8.21 -14.88 0.86
N ALA A 80 -7.52 -13.91 1.45
CA ALA A 80 -7.04 -12.75 0.72
C ALA A 80 -5.51 -12.73 0.67
N ILE A 81 -4.83 -12.66 1.83
CA ILE A 81 -3.37 -12.47 1.87
C ILE A 81 -2.62 -13.69 1.36
N ALA A 82 -2.99 -14.90 1.79
CA ALA A 82 -2.32 -16.12 1.34
C ALA A 82 -2.46 -16.40 -0.16
N GLY A 83 -3.51 -15.86 -0.80
CA GLY A 83 -3.83 -16.11 -2.21
C GLY A 83 -3.55 -14.94 -3.15
N PHE A 84 -3.11 -13.76 -2.66
CA PHE A 84 -2.87 -12.64 -3.56
C PHE A 84 -1.62 -12.85 -4.43
N ARG A 85 -1.64 -12.24 -5.61
CA ARG A 85 -0.52 -12.24 -6.54
C ARG A 85 -0.02 -10.83 -6.77
N VAL A 86 1.29 -10.63 -6.80
CA VAL A 86 1.90 -9.35 -7.18
C VAL A 86 2.04 -9.30 -8.69
N ARG A 87 1.47 -8.29 -9.33
CA ARG A 87 1.62 -8.00 -10.75
C ARG A 87 2.96 -7.31 -11.00
N ARG A 88 4.04 -8.10 -11.00
CA ARG A 88 5.42 -7.60 -11.04
C ARG A 88 5.69 -6.68 -12.22
N GLU A 89 5.15 -7.00 -13.40
CA GLU A 89 5.31 -6.17 -14.59
C GLU A 89 4.70 -4.77 -14.42
N ARG A 90 3.50 -4.68 -13.85
CA ARG A 90 2.86 -3.38 -13.58
C ARG A 90 3.61 -2.57 -12.54
N VAL A 91 4.12 -3.22 -11.49
CA VAL A 91 4.93 -2.56 -10.47
C VAL A 91 6.25 -2.07 -11.08
N ALA A 92 6.90 -2.88 -11.92
CA ALA A 92 8.14 -2.51 -12.59
C ALA A 92 7.94 -1.34 -13.58
N ASP A 93 6.84 -1.34 -14.37
CA ASP A 93 6.52 -0.24 -15.28
C ASP A 93 6.23 1.06 -14.53
N ALA A 94 5.40 1.00 -13.49
CA ALA A 94 5.12 2.17 -12.65
C ALA A 94 6.38 2.73 -12.00
N LEU A 95 7.26 1.85 -11.52
CA LEU A 95 8.53 2.24 -10.91
C LEU A 95 9.47 2.87 -11.93
N ALA A 96 9.61 2.30 -13.12
CA ALA A 96 10.47 2.82 -14.19
C ALA A 96 10.09 4.25 -14.64
N ARG A 97 8.83 4.61 -14.49
CA ARG A 97 8.30 5.95 -14.80
C ARG A 97 8.27 6.90 -13.61
N ASN A 98 8.66 6.44 -12.42
CA ASN A 98 8.60 7.28 -11.23
C ASN A 98 9.76 8.29 -11.24
N PRO A 99 9.47 9.62 -11.33
CA PRO A 99 10.50 10.64 -11.43
C PRO A 99 11.39 10.73 -10.19
N ILE A 100 10.99 10.19 -9.05
CA ILE A 100 11.81 10.19 -7.82
C ILE A 100 13.16 9.46 -8.02
N LEU A 101 13.21 8.49 -8.93
CA LEU A 101 14.45 7.76 -9.23
C LEU A 101 15.57 8.67 -9.71
N VAL A 102 15.24 9.81 -10.33
CA VAL A 102 16.22 10.79 -10.80
C VAL A 102 17.08 11.35 -9.66
N THR A 103 16.57 11.38 -8.43
CA THR A 103 17.35 11.86 -7.28
C THR A 103 18.66 11.12 -7.09
N ALA A 104 18.72 9.85 -7.49
CA ALA A 104 19.94 9.04 -7.45
C ALA A 104 21.01 9.49 -8.47
N LEU A 105 20.64 10.28 -9.47
CA LEU A 105 21.56 10.83 -10.46
C LEU A 105 22.12 12.18 -10.04
N ASN A 106 21.47 12.90 -9.12
CA ASN A 106 21.88 14.24 -8.71
C ASN A 106 23.36 14.34 -8.27
N PRO A 107 23.94 13.38 -7.53
CA PRO A 107 25.35 13.42 -7.18
C PRO A 107 26.31 13.36 -8.37
N VAL A 108 25.84 12.83 -9.53
CA VAL A 108 26.66 12.61 -10.72
C VAL A 108 26.45 13.70 -11.77
N ILE A 109 25.20 14.07 -12.03
CA ILE A 109 24.83 15.00 -13.12
C ILE A 109 24.41 16.39 -12.62
N GLY A 110 24.26 16.56 -11.31
CA GLY A 110 23.77 17.80 -10.68
C GLY A 110 22.24 17.89 -10.65
N TYR A 111 21.74 18.68 -9.70
CA TYR A 111 20.30 18.84 -9.45
C TYR A 111 19.52 19.37 -10.66
N GLU A 112 20.05 20.40 -11.33
CA GLU A 112 19.33 21.05 -12.45
C GLU A 112 19.10 20.10 -13.62
N LYS A 113 20.12 19.33 -14.00
CA LYS A 113 20.02 18.31 -15.06
C LYS A 113 19.07 17.18 -14.64
N GLY A 114 19.16 16.73 -13.39
CA GLY A 114 18.23 15.75 -12.83
C GLY A 114 16.78 16.22 -12.89
N ALA A 115 16.51 17.46 -12.46
CA ALA A 115 15.18 18.05 -12.50
C ALA A 115 14.65 18.22 -13.93
N ALA A 116 15.50 18.60 -14.88
CA ALA A 116 15.12 18.70 -16.29
C ALA A 116 14.75 17.33 -16.87
N ALA A 117 15.56 16.31 -16.62
CA ALA A 117 15.29 14.94 -17.04
C ALA A 117 13.97 14.39 -16.45
N ALA A 118 13.72 14.62 -15.15
CA ALA A 118 12.48 14.22 -14.50
C ALA A 118 11.23 14.87 -15.15
N LYS A 119 11.28 16.19 -15.36
CA LYS A 119 10.19 16.96 -16.02
C LYS A 119 9.95 16.46 -17.44
N ARG A 120 11.02 16.17 -18.18
CA ARG A 120 10.94 15.66 -19.54
C ARG A 120 10.31 14.28 -19.58
N ALA A 121 10.78 13.34 -18.74
CA ALA A 121 10.26 12.00 -18.65
C ALA A 121 8.76 11.97 -18.29
N TYR A 122 8.36 12.82 -17.34
CA TYR A 122 6.96 12.96 -16.96
C TYR A 122 6.10 13.48 -18.12
N ARG A 123 6.54 14.55 -18.79
CA ARG A 123 5.81 15.16 -19.92
C ARG A 123 5.67 14.20 -21.11
N GLU A 124 6.72 13.43 -21.39
CA GLU A 124 6.77 12.50 -22.52
C GLU A 124 6.22 11.11 -22.17
N ALA A 125 5.84 10.89 -20.91
CA ALA A 125 5.39 9.58 -20.37
C ALA A 125 6.39 8.44 -20.66
N ARG A 126 7.70 8.73 -20.62
CA ARG A 126 8.79 7.80 -20.90
C ARG A 126 9.50 7.35 -19.63
N PRO A 127 10.10 6.14 -19.64
CA PRO A 127 10.96 5.68 -18.54
C PRO A 127 12.13 6.63 -18.26
N ILE A 128 12.43 6.84 -16.99
CA ILE A 128 13.53 7.74 -16.55
C ILE A 128 14.87 7.34 -17.15
N VAL A 129 15.16 6.05 -17.23
CA VAL A 129 16.43 5.54 -17.79
C VAL A 129 16.66 6.00 -19.24
N GLU A 130 15.60 6.00 -20.05
CA GLU A 130 15.68 6.41 -21.47
C GLU A 130 16.01 7.89 -21.59
N VAL A 131 15.29 8.74 -20.88
CA VAL A 131 15.50 10.20 -20.91
C VAL A 131 16.86 10.56 -20.30
N ALA A 132 17.23 9.95 -19.19
CA ALA A 132 18.53 10.18 -18.55
C ALA A 132 19.69 9.75 -19.44
N ARG A 133 19.54 8.71 -20.25
CA ARG A 133 20.57 8.29 -21.22
C ARG A 133 20.83 9.38 -22.28
N GLU A 134 19.78 10.04 -22.75
CA GLU A 134 19.91 11.11 -23.76
C GLU A 134 20.57 12.38 -23.16
N ASP A 135 20.27 12.71 -21.91
CA ASP A 135 20.60 14.00 -21.30
C ASP A 135 21.87 13.96 -20.42
N SER A 136 22.30 12.79 -19.93
CA SER A 136 23.39 12.69 -18.96
C SER A 136 24.76 12.35 -19.53
N GLY A 137 24.82 11.74 -20.70
CA GLY A 137 26.06 11.18 -21.28
C GLY A 137 26.57 9.91 -20.59
N LEU A 138 25.82 9.37 -19.60
CA LEU A 138 26.15 8.13 -18.91
C LEU A 138 25.79 6.90 -19.77
N SER A 139 26.57 5.84 -19.63
CA SER A 139 26.25 4.58 -20.24
C SER A 139 25.00 3.93 -19.66
N GLU A 140 24.32 3.08 -20.42
CA GLU A 140 23.13 2.37 -19.95
C GLU A 140 23.45 1.51 -18.70
N GLY A 141 24.63 0.90 -18.63
CA GLY A 141 25.07 0.11 -17.48
C GLY A 141 25.21 0.92 -16.20
N GLU A 142 25.78 2.14 -16.31
CA GLU A 142 25.90 3.07 -15.19
C GLU A 142 24.52 3.56 -14.72
N LEU A 143 23.66 3.93 -15.66
CA LEU A 143 22.29 4.37 -15.35
C LEU A 143 21.49 3.27 -14.64
N ARG A 144 21.53 2.03 -15.14
CA ARG A 144 20.85 0.89 -14.50
C ARG A 144 21.38 0.65 -13.09
N ARG A 145 22.68 0.82 -12.86
CA ARG A 145 23.29 0.66 -11.54
C ARG A 145 22.89 1.78 -10.58
N LEU A 146 22.86 3.03 -11.04
CA LEU A 146 22.52 4.20 -10.22
C LEU A 146 21.02 4.25 -9.92
N LEU A 147 20.19 3.88 -10.89
CA LEU A 147 18.73 3.89 -10.79
C LEU A 147 18.14 2.56 -10.29
N ASP A 148 18.96 1.62 -9.81
CA ASP A 148 18.49 0.35 -9.25
C ASP A 148 17.64 0.60 -8.00
N PRO A 149 16.32 0.36 -8.06
CA PRO A 149 15.43 0.67 -6.95
C PRO A 149 15.79 -0.09 -5.67
N LEU A 150 16.28 -1.32 -5.79
CA LEU A 150 16.65 -2.13 -4.64
C LEU A 150 17.84 -1.51 -3.88
N ARG A 151 18.78 -0.95 -4.60
CA ARG A 151 19.92 -0.22 -3.98
C ARG A 151 19.46 1.04 -3.26
N LEU A 152 18.49 1.76 -3.85
CA LEU A 152 17.95 2.99 -3.27
C LEU A 152 17.17 2.75 -1.97
N THR A 153 16.65 1.55 -1.75
CA THR A 153 15.97 1.21 -0.49
C THR A 153 16.94 0.93 0.67
N ARG A 154 18.23 0.73 0.41
CA ARG A 154 19.22 0.37 1.45
C ARG A 154 19.81 1.58 2.18
N GLY A 155 19.38 2.79 1.84
CA GLY A 155 19.89 4.03 2.40
C GLY A 155 21.31 4.39 1.94
N GLY A 156 21.83 5.53 2.42
CA GLY A 156 23.12 6.06 2.05
C GLY A 156 23.11 6.91 0.77
N VAL A 157 24.16 7.69 0.55
CA VAL A 157 24.37 8.47 -0.68
C VAL A 157 25.19 7.61 -1.66
N HIS A 158 24.50 6.99 -2.60
CA HIS A 158 25.14 6.19 -3.64
C HIS A 158 25.65 7.10 -4.75
N GLY A 159 26.97 7.22 -4.90
CA GLY A 159 27.61 8.01 -5.96
C GLY A 159 28.49 9.17 -5.50
N ALA A 160 28.55 9.50 -4.23
CA ALA A 160 29.65 10.29 -3.69
C ALA A 160 30.90 9.40 -3.70
N GLY A 161 31.63 9.40 -4.81
CA GLY A 161 33.00 8.92 -4.84
C GLY A 161 33.75 9.68 -3.76
N GLY A 162 34.40 8.95 -2.84
CA GLY A 162 35.24 9.55 -1.85
C GLY A 162 36.30 10.42 -2.56
N GLY A 163 36.31 11.69 -2.22
CA GLY A 163 37.45 12.57 -2.31
C GLY A 163 38.07 12.58 -0.94
#